data_d08c5d18197822aa99fe432c4cdf59f0
#
_entry.id   d08c5d18197822aa99fe432c4cdf59f0
#
_cell.length_a   1.000
_cell.length_b   1.000
_cell.length_c   1.000
_cell.angle_alpha   90.00
_cell.angle_beta   90.00
_cell.angle_gamma   90.00
#
_symmetry.space_group_name_H-M   'P 1'
#
loop_
_entity.id
_entity.type
_entity.pdbx_description
1 polymer ?
#
loop_
_entity_poly.entity_id
_entity_poly.type
_entity_poly.pdbx_seq_one_letter_code
_entity_poly.pdbx_strand_id
1 'polypeptide(L)'
;MKWRVGFFLLWSFLFACHSKYDNSNLSIFKYNESNGISTLDPAFSNDKATIWATSQIFSPLVKMNDNLEVVPLVARKWEISEDGKKYIFTLRRDVFFHDHSIFRNGKGRSVVSSDFVYSFNRLLSEDLASSGSWVFNHVDNYYTENDSILIINLKNPFPPFLSLLSMQYCSVVPHELADRDEFRSHPIGTGPFKFQYWKEGVKLVLRKNENYFEKENGERLPKLDAVAITFIKDKQSEFLSFLQGEIDFISGIDPSYKDEILSKYGTLRDKYLEEINLQSIPFLNTEYLAFLMDGNTVLSANKDLRKAINYAIDKKKMLKFLRNNIGVAAESGFVPKGMSSFSDSVKGYSFDRKLAQEHLSLAGYPNGEGLSPIVLNTTSGYLDLCEFIQSELKNIGIELIIEVNPSSTHRQMVATSKLDFFRASWIADYPDAENYLSLFYSKDNWNKGLNKTHFYSEEFDILYEKSIIESDFEKRTKMYQELDQIIMDNAVIIPLYYDQVLRFSHKNIKGFSANAQNLLDLTKVIKE
;
A
#
# COMPACT_ATOMS: atom_id res chain seq x y z
N MET A 1 67.12 58.51 -24.94
CA MET A 1 67.20 57.03 -24.79
C MET A 1 65.88 56.54 -24.24
N LYS A 2 64.98 56.09 -25.13
CA LYS A 2 63.59 55.71 -24.80
C LYS A 2 63.47 54.18 -24.91
N TRP A 3 63.27 53.47 -23.81
CA TRP A 3 62.95 52.05 -23.80
C TRP A 3 61.42 51.89 -23.98
N ARG A 4 61.04 51.13 -25.00
CA ARG A 4 59.67 50.64 -25.22
C ARG A 4 59.57 49.22 -24.67
N VAL A 5 58.77 49.04 -23.66
CA VAL A 5 58.36 47.71 -23.13
C VAL A 5 57.12 47.28 -23.92
N GLY A 6 57.26 46.19 -24.67
CA GLY A 6 56.13 45.55 -25.38
C GLY A 6 55.35 44.61 -24.43
N PHE A 7 54.09 44.85 -24.35
CA PHE A 7 53.10 44.03 -23.59
C PHE A 7 52.62 42.92 -24.52
N PHE A 8 53.04 41.67 -24.27
CA PHE A 8 52.49 40.47 -24.93
C PHE A 8 51.26 40.02 -24.16
N LEU A 9 50.05 40.26 -24.71
CA LEU A 9 48.80 39.71 -24.23
C LEU A 9 48.69 38.26 -24.73
N LEU A 10 48.92 37.31 -23.81
CA LEU A 10 48.64 35.89 -24.01
C LEU A 10 47.12 35.67 -23.87
N TRP A 11 46.42 35.53 -24.99
CA TRP A 11 45.02 35.18 -25.04
C TRP A 11 44.90 33.66 -24.99
N SER A 12 44.79 33.11 -23.76
CA SER A 12 44.49 31.68 -23.55
C SER A 12 42.98 31.44 -23.80
N PHE A 13 42.65 30.88 -24.94
CA PHE A 13 41.33 30.31 -25.23
C PHE A 13 41.13 29.09 -24.32
N LEU A 14 40.36 29.25 -23.26
CA LEU A 14 39.74 28.19 -22.52
C LEU A 14 38.60 27.65 -23.35
N PHE A 15 38.85 26.61 -24.16
CA PHE A 15 37.80 25.73 -24.68
C PHE A 15 37.22 24.94 -23.50
N ALA A 16 36.23 25.50 -22.81
CA ALA A 16 35.34 24.73 -21.96
C ALA A 16 34.44 23.90 -22.91
N CYS A 17 34.81 22.65 -23.16
CA CYS A 17 33.89 21.68 -23.69
C CYS A 17 32.74 21.48 -22.71
N HIS A 18 31.71 22.33 -22.80
CA HIS A 18 30.39 21.99 -22.30
C HIS A 18 29.82 20.99 -23.31
N SER A 19 29.99 19.71 -23.03
CA SER A 19 29.08 18.71 -23.62
C SER A 19 27.70 19.01 -23.08
N LYS A 20 26.93 19.84 -23.79
CA LYS A 20 25.48 19.85 -23.65
C LYS A 20 25.04 18.45 -24.03
N TYR A 21 24.86 17.56 -23.04
CA TYR A 21 23.96 16.44 -23.21
C TYR A 21 22.61 17.06 -23.54
N ASP A 22 22.20 16.92 -24.79
CA ASP A 22 20.89 17.32 -25.25
C ASP A 22 19.86 16.38 -24.61
N ASN A 23 19.39 16.72 -23.41
CA ASN A 23 18.37 15.99 -22.67
C ASN A 23 16.96 16.20 -23.27
N SER A 24 16.82 16.92 -24.37
CA SER A 24 15.54 17.26 -24.98
C SER A 24 14.77 16.06 -25.53
N ASN A 25 15.43 14.90 -25.73
CA ASN A 25 14.84 13.69 -26.31
C ASN A 25 14.62 12.55 -25.31
N LEU A 26 14.96 12.72 -24.01
CA LEU A 26 14.79 11.62 -23.04
C LEU A 26 13.35 11.56 -22.52
N SER A 27 12.76 10.37 -22.59
CA SER A 27 11.46 10.06 -22.00
C SER A 27 11.58 9.83 -20.50
N ILE A 28 11.43 10.91 -19.70
CA ILE A 28 11.57 10.89 -18.25
C ILE A 28 10.21 11.00 -17.59
N PHE A 29 9.80 9.98 -16.82
CA PHE A 29 8.61 10.04 -15.99
C PHE A 29 8.93 10.70 -14.66
N LYS A 30 8.16 11.72 -14.30
CA LYS A 30 8.38 12.54 -13.12
C LYS A 30 7.19 12.46 -12.17
N TYR A 31 7.44 12.14 -10.90
CA TYR A 31 6.41 12.19 -9.86
C TYR A 31 6.95 12.69 -8.53
N ASN A 32 6.06 12.98 -7.60
CA ASN A 32 6.41 13.48 -6.27
C ASN A 32 6.02 12.48 -5.17
N GLU A 33 6.88 12.32 -4.17
CA GLU A 33 6.61 11.61 -2.92
C GLU A 33 6.78 12.54 -1.72
N SER A 34 5.69 13.16 -1.28
CA SER A 34 5.72 14.18 -0.22
C SER A 34 6.22 13.67 1.14
N ASN A 35 6.02 12.38 1.44
CA ASN A 35 6.50 11.76 2.67
C ASN A 35 8.02 11.49 2.66
N GLY A 36 8.65 11.57 1.48
CA GLY A 36 10.04 11.18 1.29
C GLY A 36 10.21 9.66 1.24
N ILE A 37 11.43 9.23 0.99
CA ILE A 37 11.86 7.84 1.00
C ILE A 37 12.97 7.71 2.03
N SER A 38 12.85 6.77 2.96
CA SER A 38 13.81 6.58 4.05
C SER A 38 14.97 5.65 3.67
N THR A 39 14.70 4.71 2.75
CA THR A 39 15.66 3.70 2.30
C THR A 39 15.27 3.16 0.93
N LEU A 40 16.25 2.65 0.19
CA LEU A 40 16.05 1.87 -1.03
C LEU A 40 16.33 0.38 -0.83
N ASP A 41 16.52 -0.07 0.41
CA ASP A 41 16.64 -1.49 0.75
C ASP A 41 15.26 -2.14 0.76
N PRO A 42 14.97 -3.16 -0.08
CA PRO A 42 13.67 -3.79 -0.17
C PRO A 42 13.24 -4.49 1.12
N ALA A 43 14.17 -4.88 2.01
CA ALA A 43 13.85 -5.46 3.30
C ALA A 43 13.08 -4.51 4.25
N PHE A 44 13.01 -3.22 3.94
CA PHE A 44 12.30 -2.19 4.70
C PHE A 44 11.17 -1.52 3.91
N SER A 45 10.65 -2.17 2.88
CA SER A 45 9.57 -1.65 2.02
C SER A 45 8.20 -1.77 2.69
N ASN A 46 7.97 -1.01 3.76
CA ASN A 46 6.78 -1.04 4.61
C ASN A 46 5.82 0.14 4.41
N ASP A 47 6.12 1.03 3.49
CA ASP A 47 5.26 2.16 3.12
C ASP A 47 5.20 2.35 1.61
N LYS A 48 4.16 3.05 1.14
CA LYS A 48 3.91 3.28 -0.29
C LYS A 48 5.12 3.89 -1.02
N ALA A 49 5.76 4.90 -0.45
CA ALA A 49 6.86 5.62 -1.10
C ALA A 49 8.07 4.70 -1.33
N THR A 50 8.42 3.91 -0.32
CA THR A 50 9.50 2.93 -0.38
C THR A 50 9.16 1.78 -1.32
N ILE A 51 7.91 1.23 -1.25
CA ILE A 51 7.44 0.16 -2.15
C ILE A 51 7.51 0.61 -3.61
N TRP A 52 7.02 1.82 -3.93
CA TRP A 52 7.03 2.34 -5.29
C TRP A 52 8.45 2.53 -5.86
N ALA A 53 9.38 3.02 -5.04
CA ALA A 53 10.76 3.20 -5.48
C ALA A 53 11.50 1.85 -5.63
N THR A 54 11.35 0.95 -4.65
CA THR A 54 12.03 -0.35 -4.67
C THR A 54 11.49 -1.27 -5.75
N SER A 55 10.19 -1.20 -6.09
CA SER A 55 9.61 -1.98 -7.20
C SER A 55 10.17 -1.62 -8.58
N GLN A 56 10.72 -0.40 -8.74
CA GLN A 56 11.42 -0.04 -9.98
C GLN A 56 12.84 -0.64 -10.04
N ILE A 57 13.44 -0.95 -8.89
CA ILE A 57 14.86 -1.36 -8.79
C ILE A 57 15.00 -2.87 -8.64
N PHE A 58 14.06 -3.53 -7.95
CA PHE A 58 14.16 -4.94 -7.58
C PHE A 58 13.05 -5.78 -8.18
N SER A 59 13.25 -7.10 -8.16
CA SER A 59 12.26 -8.07 -8.63
C SER A 59 12.13 -9.22 -7.64
N PRO A 60 10.91 -9.53 -7.15
CA PRO A 60 10.62 -10.76 -6.42
C PRO A 60 10.47 -11.97 -7.35
N LEU A 61 10.16 -13.15 -6.79
CA LEU A 61 9.91 -14.38 -7.58
C LEU A 61 8.74 -14.22 -8.55
N VAL A 62 7.67 -13.61 -8.09
CA VAL A 62 6.40 -13.41 -8.80
C VAL A 62 5.94 -11.97 -8.60
N LYS A 63 5.02 -11.50 -9.42
CA LYS A 63 4.41 -10.16 -9.27
C LYS A 63 2.88 -10.23 -9.38
N MET A 64 2.20 -9.17 -8.96
CA MET A 64 0.77 -8.98 -9.25
C MET A 64 0.60 -8.31 -10.61
N ASN A 65 -0.40 -8.77 -11.38
CA ASN A 65 -0.90 -8.03 -12.54
C ASN A 65 -1.96 -6.99 -12.10
N ASP A 66 -2.51 -6.24 -13.06
CA ASP A 66 -3.51 -5.20 -12.78
C ASP A 66 -4.81 -5.76 -12.17
N ASN A 67 -5.11 -7.05 -12.39
CA ASN A 67 -6.26 -7.75 -11.83
C ASN A 67 -5.95 -8.36 -10.45
N LEU A 68 -4.77 -8.10 -9.88
CA LEU A 68 -4.28 -8.69 -8.65
C LEU A 68 -4.12 -10.23 -8.68
N GLU A 69 -3.86 -10.78 -9.85
CA GLU A 69 -3.49 -12.17 -10.02
C GLU A 69 -1.97 -12.31 -9.97
N VAL A 70 -1.49 -13.37 -9.30
CA VAL A 70 -0.06 -13.68 -9.25
C VAL A 70 0.42 -14.19 -10.61
N VAL A 71 1.41 -13.52 -11.17
CA VAL A 71 2.01 -13.89 -12.46
C VAL A 71 3.53 -14.08 -12.34
N PRO A 72 4.15 -14.86 -13.25
CA PRO A 72 5.60 -15.06 -13.27
C PRO A 72 6.38 -13.74 -13.37
N LEU A 73 7.56 -13.68 -12.68
CA LEU A 73 8.53 -12.60 -12.84
C LEU A 73 9.94 -13.20 -12.93
N VAL A 74 10.70 -13.32 -11.81
CA VAL A 74 12.00 -14.02 -11.82
C VAL A 74 11.80 -15.53 -11.88
N ALA A 75 10.76 -16.05 -11.22
CA ALA A 75 10.30 -17.41 -11.49
C ALA A 75 9.54 -17.44 -12.83
N ARG A 76 9.96 -18.35 -13.73
CA ARG A 76 9.28 -18.59 -15.00
C ARG A 76 7.98 -19.36 -14.82
N LYS A 77 7.95 -20.30 -13.85
CA LYS A 77 6.80 -21.10 -13.45
C LYS A 77 7.01 -21.59 -12.02
N TRP A 78 5.95 -22.07 -11.44
CA TRP A 78 5.99 -22.82 -10.16
C TRP A 78 5.02 -23.99 -10.20
N GLU A 79 5.23 -24.92 -9.28
CA GLU A 79 4.38 -26.09 -9.04
C GLU A 79 4.09 -26.17 -7.54
N ILE A 80 2.87 -26.53 -7.17
CA ILE A 80 2.44 -26.66 -5.78
C ILE A 80 2.04 -28.13 -5.58
N SER A 81 2.52 -28.74 -4.49
CA SER A 81 2.13 -30.11 -4.14
C SER A 81 0.63 -30.21 -3.82
N GLU A 82 0.05 -31.40 -3.94
CA GLU A 82 -1.38 -31.64 -3.70
C GLU A 82 -1.82 -31.26 -2.27
N ASP A 83 -0.93 -31.38 -1.29
CA ASP A 83 -1.17 -30.99 0.10
C ASP A 83 -1.00 -29.47 0.34
N GLY A 84 -0.68 -28.68 -0.70
CA GLY A 84 -0.51 -27.22 -0.63
C GLY A 84 0.69 -26.75 0.18
N LYS A 85 1.64 -27.62 0.55
CA LYS A 85 2.75 -27.27 1.45
C LYS A 85 4.07 -27.04 0.73
N LYS A 86 4.30 -27.64 -0.42
CA LYS A 86 5.58 -27.55 -1.14
C LYS A 86 5.42 -26.75 -2.42
N TYR A 87 6.23 -25.71 -2.55
CA TYR A 87 6.31 -24.84 -3.73
C TYR A 87 7.65 -25.04 -4.42
N ILE A 88 7.63 -25.37 -5.71
CA ILE A 88 8.82 -25.59 -6.54
C ILE A 88 8.86 -24.51 -7.62
N PHE A 89 9.79 -23.57 -7.50
CA PHE A 89 9.97 -22.47 -8.46
C PHE A 89 11.07 -22.80 -9.46
N THR A 90 10.77 -22.67 -10.74
CA THR A 90 11.76 -22.73 -11.81
C THR A 90 12.12 -21.31 -12.23
N LEU A 91 13.35 -20.88 -11.98
CA LEU A 91 13.83 -19.53 -12.31
C LEU A 91 14.08 -19.36 -13.81
N ARG A 92 13.97 -18.12 -14.27
CA ARG A 92 14.47 -17.66 -15.58
C ARG A 92 16.02 -17.69 -15.58
N ARG A 93 16.60 -17.80 -16.77
CA ARG A 93 18.08 -17.78 -16.92
C ARG A 93 18.59 -16.45 -17.51
N ASP A 94 17.67 -15.57 -17.90
CA ASP A 94 17.95 -14.28 -18.53
C ASP A 94 17.77 -13.09 -17.58
N VAL A 95 17.74 -13.33 -16.27
CA VAL A 95 17.69 -12.31 -15.22
C VAL A 95 19.10 -12.03 -14.72
N PHE A 96 19.52 -10.75 -14.77
CA PHE A 96 20.83 -10.30 -14.33
C PHE A 96 20.68 -9.17 -13.31
N PHE A 97 21.59 -9.10 -12.35
CA PHE A 97 21.74 -7.90 -11.54
C PHE A 97 22.17 -6.71 -12.40
N HIS A 98 21.87 -5.50 -11.96
CA HIS A 98 22.32 -4.28 -12.64
C HIS A 98 23.84 -4.22 -12.73
N ASP A 99 24.37 -3.71 -13.83
CA ASP A 99 25.81 -3.49 -14.00
C ASP A 99 26.36 -2.59 -12.90
N HIS A 100 27.43 -3.05 -12.23
CA HIS A 100 28.09 -2.33 -11.16
C HIS A 100 29.55 -2.79 -10.98
N SER A 101 30.43 -1.90 -10.53
CA SER A 101 31.86 -2.16 -10.34
C SER A 101 32.18 -3.29 -9.34
N ILE A 102 31.23 -3.66 -8.48
CA ILE A 102 31.40 -4.78 -7.55
C ILE A 102 31.44 -6.14 -8.26
N PHE A 103 30.83 -6.24 -9.44
CA PHE A 103 30.86 -7.48 -10.23
C PHE A 103 32.08 -7.53 -11.15
N ARG A 104 32.45 -8.72 -11.54
CA ARG A 104 33.58 -8.95 -12.46
C ARG A 104 33.36 -8.19 -13.78
N ASN A 105 34.32 -7.41 -14.18
CA ASN A 105 34.31 -6.54 -15.36
C ASN A 105 33.16 -5.50 -15.35
N GLY A 106 32.62 -5.16 -14.17
CA GLY A 106 31.54 -4.19 -14.04
C GLY A 106 30.18 -4.67 -14.59
N LYS A 107 30.05 -5.95 -14.95
CA LYS A 107 28.81 -6.53 -15.50
C LYS A 107 28.06 -7.34 -14.44
N GLY A 108 26.76 -7.07 -14.32
CA GLY A 108 25.88 -7.82 -13.43
C GLY A 108 25.88 -9.31 -13.78
N ARG A 109 26.05 -10.17 -12.79
CA ARG A 109 25.95 -11.63 -12.97
C ARG A 109 24.48 -12.08 -13.05
N SER A 110 24.25 -13.25 -13.60
CA SER A 110 22.92 -13.85 -13.59
C SER A 110 22.46 -14.19 -12.16
N VAL A 111 21.15 -14.09 -11.97
CA VAL A 111 20.49 -14.51 -10.72
C VAL A 111 20.39 -16.03 -10.72
N VAL A 112 20.69 -16.64 -9.58
CA VAL A 112 20.56 -18.06 -9.30
C VAL A 112 19.71 -18.31 -8.06
N SER A 113 19.24 -19.53 -7.87
CA SER A 113 18.32 -19.88 -6.76
C SER A 113 18.93 -19.60 -5.38
N SER A 114 20.26 -19.72 -5.22
CA SER A 114 20.94 -19.40 -3.96
C SER A 114 20.91 -17.92 -3.61
N ASP A 115 20.70 -17.01 -4.57
CA ASP A 115 20.52 -15.59 -4.28
C ASP A 115 19.19 -15.33 -3.54
N PHE A 116 18.14 -16.08 -3.85
CA PHE A 116 16.89 -16.04 -3.10
C PHE A 116 17.05 -16.59 -1.69
N VAL A 117 17.77 -17.72 -1.53
CA VAL A 117 18.06 -18.26 -0.20
C VAL A 117 18.83 -17.24 0.65
N TYR A 118 19.83 -16.58 0.07
CA TYR A 118 20.54 -15.49 0.73
C TYR A 118 19.60 -14.34 1.10
N SER A 119 18.76 -13.88 0.15
CA SER A 119 17.84 -12.77 0.37
C SER A 119 16.84 -13.05 1.48
N PHE A 120 16.29 -14.27 1.55
CA PHE A 120 15.38 -14.70 2.60
C PHE A 120 16.07 -14.85 3.96
N ASN A 121 17.28 -15.42 4.01
CA ASN A 121 18.07 -15.46 5.23
C ASN A 121 18.36 -14.06 5.77
N ARG A 122 18.70 -13.13 4.87
CA ARG A 122 18.91 -11.72 5.23
C ARG A 122 17.64 -11.07 5.77
N LEU A 123 16.50 -11.30 5.14
CA LEU A 123 15.19 -10.78 5.60
C LEU A 123 14.83 -11.28 7.00
N LEU A 124 15.22 -12.52 7.34
CA LEU A 124 14.95 -13.17 8.63
C LEU A 124 16.03 -12.91 9.67
N SER A 125 17.13 -12.22 9.32
CA SER A 125 18.22 -11.92 10.24
C SER A 125 17.77 -11.01 11.38
N GLU A 126 18.03 -11.40 12.62
CA GLU A 126 17.78 -10.58 13.81
C GLU A 126 18.59 -9.28 13.78
N ASP A 127 19.81 -9.30 13.23
CA ASP A 127 20.68 -8.13 13.12
C ASP A 127 20.08 -7.08 12.17
N LEU A 128 19.43 -7.51 11.09
CA LEU A 128 18.75 -6.62 10.17
C LEU A 128 17.44 -6.07 10.75
N ALA A 129 16.76 -6.84 11.60
CA ALA A 129 15.48 -6.49 12.22
C ALA A 129 14.43 -5.96 11.22
N SER A 130 14.31 -6.65 10.07
CA SER A 130 13.38 -6.26 9.00
C SER A 130 11.93 -6.29 9.46
N SER A 131 11.18 -5.26 9.11
CA SER A 131 9.72 -5.23 9.31
C SER A 131 8.97 -6.22 8.41
N GLY A 132 9.62 -6.83 7.41
CA GLY A 132 9.04 -7.78 6.46
C GLY A 132 9.24 -9.25 6.83
N SER A 133 9.92 -9.57 7.94
CA SER A 133 10.22 -10.96 8.34
C SER A 133 8.97 -11.83 8.53
N TRP A 134 7.83 -11.24 8.89
CA TRP A 134 6.55 -11.91 9.08
C TRP A 134 6.04 -12.66 7.84
N VAL A 135 6.44 -12.25 6.64
CA VAL A 135 6.08 -12.92 5.36
C VAL A 135 6.46 -14.40 5.38
N PHE A 136 7.47 -14.77 6.14
CA PHE A 136 7.97 -16.15 6.28
C PHE A 136 7.44 -16.88 7.51
N ASN A 137 6.46 -16.36 8.25
CA ASN A 137 5.91 -17.03 9.44
C ASN A 137 5.34 -18.43 9.15
N HIS A 138 4.77 -18.62 7.97
CA HIS A 138 4.22 -19.91 7.51
C HIS A 138 5.26 -20.84 6.91
N VAL A 139 6.49 -20.39 6.67
CA VAL A 139 7.55 -21.19 6.05
C VAL A 139 8.22 -22.07 7.10
N ASP A 140 8.39 -23.35 6.76
CA ASP A 140 9.17 -24.32 7.52
C ASP A 140 10.65 -24.25 7.13
N ASN A 141 10.93 -24.42 5.84
CA ASN A 141 12.28 -24.31 5.29
C ASN A 141 12.25 -23.96 3.80
N TYR A 142 13.41 -23.54 3.28
CA TYR A 142 13.64 -23.30 1.86
C TYR A 142 15.08 -23.65 1.48
N TYR A 143 15.27 -24.13 0.27
CA TYR A 143 16.59 -24.57 -0.23
C TYR A 143 16.65 -24.59 -1.76
N THR A 144 17.84 -24.70 -2.29
CA THR A 144 18.10 -24.86 -3.72
C THR A 144 18.30 -26.32 -4.06
N GLU A 145 17.73 -26.77 -5.17
CA GLU A 145 18.08 -28.07 -5.75
C GLU A 145 19.24 -27.93 -6.76
N ASN A 146 19.24 -26.82 -7.49
CA ASN A 146 20.30 -26.41 -8.43
C ASN A 146 20.14 -24.90 -8.70
N ASP A 147 21.01 -24.30 -9.54
CA ASP A 147 21.01 -22.86 -9.84
C ASP A 147 19.66 -22.28 -10.32
N SER A 148 18.76 -23.12 -10.81
CA SER A 148 17.47 -22.71 -11.39
C SER A 148 16.24 -23.14 -10.59
N ILE A 149 16.39 -24.00 -9.58
CA ILE A 149 15.29 -24.56 -8.82
C ILE A 149 15.37 -24.15 -7.37
N LEU A 150 14.38 -23.38 -6.93
CA LEU A 150 14.16 -23.01 -5.53
C LEU A 150 12.94 -23.77 -4.99
N ILE A 151 13.08 -24.35 -3.81
CA ILE A 151 12.02 -25.07 -3.11
C ILE A 151 11.71 -24.34 -1.82
N ILE A 152 10.43 -24.14 -1.53
CA ILE A 152 9.92 -23.56 -0.28
C ILE A 152 8.88 -24.51 0.29
N ASN A 153 9.06 -24.94 1.53
CA ASN A 153 8.11 -25.79 2.26
C ASN A 153 7.41 -24.95 3.34
N LEU A 154 6.09 -25.11 3.44
CA LEU A 154 5.27 -24.48 4.46
C LEU A 154 4.99 -25.44 5.62
N LYS A 155 4.83 -24.92 6.82
CA LYS A 155 4.39 -25.65 8.03
C LYS A 155 3.01 -26.26 7.81
N ASN A 156 2.08 -25.47 7.29
CA ASN A 156 0.73 -25.83 6.92
C ASN A 156 0.38 -25.20 5.56
N PRO A 157 -0.63 -25.72 4.84
CA PRO A 157 -1.12 -25.05 3.64
C PRO A 157 -1.48 -23.60 3.97
N PHE A 158 -1.10 -22.68 3.10
CA PHE A 158 -1.45 -21.28 3.20
C PHE A 158 -1.65 -20.68 1.80
N PRO A 159 -2.86 -20.74 1.24
CA PRO A 159 -3.14 -20.34 -0.13
C PRO A 159 -2.69 -18.92 -0.51
N PRO A 160 -2.72 -17.89 0.40
CA PRO A 160 -2.23 -16.56 0.08
C PRO A 160 -0.70 -16.44 -0.08
N PHE A 161 0.08 -17.50 0.18
CA PHE A 161 1.55 -17.46 0.21
C PHE A 161 2.20 -16.93 -1.06
N LEU A 162 1.66 -17.27 -2.24
CA LEU A 162 2.18 -16.73 -3.51
C LEU A 162 2.04 -15.20 -3.57
N SER A 163 0.97 -14.66 -3.02
CA SER A 163 0.76 -13.20 -2.95
C SER A 163 1.78 -12.54 -2.03
N LEU A 164 2.13 -13.18 -0.91
CA LEU A 164 3.21 -12.71 -0.04
C LEU A 164 4.56 -12.66 -0.78
N LEU A 165 4.85 -13.65 -1.61
CA LEU A 165 6.10 -13.71 -2.39
C LEU A 165 6.18 -12.64 -3.49
N SER A 166 5.10 -11.93 -3.81
CA SER A 166 5.11 -10.79 -4.72
C SER A 166 5.49 -9.46 -4.03
N MET A 167 5.52 -9.43 -2.70
CA MET A 167 5.88 -8.24 -1.94
C MET A 167 7.37 -7.88 -2.12
N GLN A 168 7.68 -6.60 -2.05
CA GLN A 168 9.06 -6.12 -2.26
C GLN A 168 10.06 -6.67 -1.23
N TYR A 169 9.61 -7.05 -0.05
CA TYR A 169 10.41 -7.78 0.94
C TYR A 169 11.08 -9.05 0.39
N CYS A 170 10.40 -9.75 -0.52
CA CYS A 170 10.84 -11.00 -1.14
C CYS A 170 11.71 -10.81 -2.38
N SER A 171 12.13 -9.58 -2.67
CA SER A 171 12.99 -9.28 -3.82
C SER A 171 14.37 -9.91 -3.66
N VAL A 172 14.94 -10.36 -4.79
CA VAL A 172 16.32 -10.88 -4.81
C VAL A 172 17.32 -9.73 -4.71
N VAL A 173 18.32 -9.89 -3.86
CA VAL A 173 19.41 -8.94 -3.65
C VAL A 173 20.78 -9.62 -3.80
N PRO A 174 21.84 -8.90 -4.28
CA PRO A 174 23.15 -9.47 -4.46
C PRO A 174 23.91 -9.53 -3.12
N HIS A 175 24.41 -10.70 -2.76
CA HIS A 175 25.19 -10.90 -1.53
C HIS A 175 26.49 -10.08 -1.48
N GLU A 176 27.00 -9.65 -2.65
CA GLU A 176 28.21 -8.85 -2.74
C GLU A 176 28.06 -7.44 -2.14
N LEU A 177 26.82 -6.92 -2.07
CA LEU A 177 26.57 -5.56 -1.63
C LEU A 177 25.50 -5.44 -0.52
N ALA A 178 24.53 -6.37 -0.44
CA ALA A 178 23.33 -6.18 0.36
C ALA A 178 23.56 -6.01 1.87
N ASP A 179 24.69 -6.53 2.40
CA ASP A 179 25.04 -6.38 3.83
C ASP A 179 25.92 -5.16 4.11
N ARG A 180 26.19 -4.29 3.11
CA ARG A 180 26.94 -3.06 3.30
C ARG A 180 26.01 -1.89 3.60
N ASP A 181 26.44 -0.96 4.45
CA ASP A 181 25.66 0.24 4.83
C ASP A 181 25.21 1.08 3.63
N GLU A 182 26.03 1.09 2.56
CA GLU A 182 25.72 1.84 1.33
C GLU A 182 24.52 1.27 0.56
N PHE A 183 24.14 -0.01 0.77
CA PHE A 183 23.06 -0.65 0.02
C PHE A 183 21.71 0.08 0.17
N ARG A 184 21.43 0.66 1.34
CA ARG A 184 20.19 1.44 1.57
C ARG A 184 20.06 2.65 0.66
N SER A 185 21.17 3.20 0.16
CA SER A 185 21.19 4.44 -0.64
C SER A 185 21.73 4.26 -2.06
N HIS A 186 22.49 3.19 -2.31
CA HIS A 186 23.11 2.85 -3.59
C HIS A 186 22.83 1.39 -3.96
N PRO A 187 21.56 1.01 -4.14
CA PRO A 187 21.18 -0.37 -4.33
C PRO A 187 21.54 -0.90 -5.73
N ILE A 188 21.75 -2.21 -5.77
CA ILE A 188 21.82 -3.00 -7.00
C ILE A 188 20.68 -3.99 -6.97
N GLY A 189 19.81 -3.97 -7.97
CA GLY A 189 18.68 -4.89 -8.12
C GLY A 189 18.68 -5.57 -9.48
N THR A 190 17.52 -6.07 -9.86
CA THR A 190 17.25 -6.76 -11.13
C THR A 190 16.10 -6.12 -11.91
N GLY A 191 15.56 -5.03 -11.37
CA GLY A 191 14.34 -4.38 -11.85
C GLY A 191 14.50 -3.61 -13.16
N PRO A 192 13.39 -3.01 -13.63
CA PRO A 192 13.34 -2.29 -14.91
C PRO A 192 14.20 -1.01 -14.92
N PHE A 193 14.45 -0.44 -13.77
CA PHE A 193 15.30 0.74 -13.65
C PHE A 193 16.43 0.48 -12.65
N LYS A 194 17.59 1.10 -12.91
CA LYS A 194 18.79 1.05 -12.07
C LYS A 194 19.03 2.38 -11.37
N PHE A 195 19.56 2.32 -10.17
CA PHE A 195 19.94 3.49 -9.38
C PHE A 195 20.91 4.39 -10.17
N GLN A 196 20.66 5.70 -10.15
CA GLN A 196 21.56 6.69 -10.74
C GLN A 196 22.03 7.74 -9.73
N TYR A 197 21.10 8.29 -8.95
CA TYR A 197 21.40 9.40 -8.04
C TYR A 197 20.28 9.54 -7.00
N TRP A 198 20.66 9.78 -5.76
CA TRP A 198 19.72 10.13 -4.70
C TRP A 198 20.31 11.19 -3.78
N LYS A 199 19.60 12.27 -3.60
CA LYS A 199 19.81 13.27 -2.56
C LYS A 199 18.55 13.32 -1.70
N GLU A 200 18.68 12.82 -0.47
CA GLU A 200 17.57 12.72 0.48
C GLU A 200 16.82 14.05 0.59
N GLY A 201 15.49 13.99 0.58
CA GLY A 201 14.60 15.16 0.66
C GLY A 201 14.64 16.10 -0.55
N VAL A 202 15.40 15.79 -1.60
CA VAL A 202 15.52 16.62 -2.80
C VAL A 202 15.09 15.88 -4.05
N LYS A 203 15.79 14.77 -4.41
CA LYS A 203 15.52 14.06 -5.66
C LYS A 203 16.13 12.66 -5.67
N LEU A 204 15.37 11.70 -6.21
CA LEU A 204 15.85 10.38 -6.63
C LEU A 204 15.72 10.25 -8.14
N VAL A 205 16.75 9.73 -8.81
CA VAL A 205 16.76 9.46 -10.25
C VAL A 205 17.15 8.00 -10.49
N LEU A 206 16.31 7.32 -11.25
CA LEU A 206 16.54 5.97 -11.72
C LEU A 206 16.64 6.01 -13.24
N ARG A 207 17.56 5.22 -13.83
CA ARG A 207 17.71 5.08 -15.28
C ARG A 207 17.26 3.73 -15.76
N LYS A 208 16.84 3.67 -17.01
CA LYS A 208 16.49 2.44 -17.71
C LYS A 208 17.56 1.35 -17.52
N ASN A 209 17.10 0.15 -17.24
CA ASN A 209 17.92 -1.06 -17.31
C ASN A 209 17.80 -1.64 -18.73
N GLU A 210 18.81 -1.42 -19.55
CA GLU A 210 18.84 -1.89 -20.94
C GLU A 210 18.87 -3.43 -21.04
N ASN A 211 19.22 -4.11 -19.94
CA ASN A 211 19.27 -5.57 -19.84
C ASN A 211 18.06 -6.19 -19.17
N TYR A 212 17.00 -5.40 -18.89
CA TYR A 212 15.81 -5.92 -18.24
C TYR A 212 15.18 -7.06 -19.06
N PHE A 213 14.76 -8.11 -18.38
CA PHE A 213 14.40 -9.38 -19.04
C PHE A 213 12.99 -9.42 -19.62
N GLU A 214 12.05 -8.58 -19.14
CA GLU A 214 10.69 -8.56 -19.68
C GLU A 214 10.66 -7.88 -21.06
N LYS A 215 9.77 -8.40 -21.91
CA LYS A 215 9.51 -7.89 -23.27
C LYS A 215 8.01 -7.79 -23.51
N GLU A 216 7.63 -6.80 -24.30
CA GLU A 216 6.27 -6.65 -24.82
C GLU A 216 6.34 -6.54 -26.34
N ASN A 217 5.57 -7.38 -27.05
CA ASN A 217 5.57 -7.44 -28.52
C ASN A 217 6.97 -7.59 -29.15
N GLY A 218 7.88 -8.30 -28.47
CA GLY A 218 9.26 -8.50 -28.90
C GLY A 218 10.24 -7.39 -28.49
N GLU A 219 9.75 -6.23 -28.08
CA GLU A 219 10.56 -5.11 -27.59
C GLU A 219 10.84 -5.22 -26.09
N ARG A 220 12.06 -4.85 -25.70
CA ARG A 220 12.48 -4.88 -24.31
C ARG A 220 11.88 -3.71 -23.52
N LEU A 221 11.37 -4.03 -22.32
CA LEU A 221 10.93 -3.04 -21.34
C LEU A 221 12.11 -2.54 -20.49
N PRO A 222 11.98 -1.43 -19.77
CA PRO A 222 10.90 -0.46 -19.82
C PRO A 222 10.97 0.43 -21.07
N LYS A 223 9.89 1.14 -21.39
CA LYS A 223 9.82 2.09 -22.51
C LYS A 223 10.46 3.45 -22.16
N LEU A 224 10.33 3.88 -20.91
CA LEU A 224 10.91 5.13 -20.39
C LEU A 224 12.44 5.05 -20.27
N ASP A 225 13.13 6.18 -20.45
CA ASP A 225 14.58 6.29 -20.28
C ASP A 225 14.98 6.51 -18.83
N ALA A 226 14.11 7.16 -18.04
CA ALA A 226 14.37 7.44 -16.62
C ALA A 226 13.08 7.69 -15.83
N VAL A 227 13.20 7.55 -14.51
CA VAL A 227 12.22 7.98 -13.52
C VAL A 227 12.87 9.00 -12.61
N ALA A 228 12.20 10.15 -12.38
CA ALA A 228 12.66 11.20 -11.49
C ALA A 228 11.61 11.45 -10.40
N ILE A 229 12.01 11.28 -9.14
CA ILE A 229 11.13 11.44 -7.98
C ILE A 229 11.57 12.66 -7.21
N THR A 230 10.65 13.58 -6.96
CA THR A 230 10.85 14.79 -6.12
C THR A 230 10.23 14.58 -4.75
N PHE A 231 10.58 15.44 -3.78
CA PHE A 231 10.13 15.32 -2.38
C PHE A 231 9.51 16.64 -1.89
N ILE A 232 8.59 17.20 -2.68
CA ILE A 232 7.85 18.42 -2.34
C ILE A 232 6.85 18.06 -1.24
N LYS A 233 7.04 18.61 -0.04
CA LYS A 233 6.19 18.31 1.14
C LYS A 233 4.86 19.06 1.11
N ASP A 234 4.88 20.30 0.60
CA ASP A 234 3.70 21.14 0.54
C ASP A 234 2.74 20.67 -0.56
N LYS A 235 1.52 20.34 -0.16
CA LYS A 235 0.51 19.75 -1.05
C LYS A 235 0.02 20.74 -2.12
N GLN A 236 0.03 22.03 -1.82
CA GLN A 236 -0.32 23.06 -2.80
C GLN A 236 0.75 23.13 -3.89
N SER A 237 2.02 23.16 -3.50
CA SER A 237 3.14 23.17 -4.44
C SER A 237 3.18 21.91 -5.30
N GLU A 238 2.90 20.73 -4.72
CA GLU A 238 2.77 19.47 -5.46
C GLU A 238 1.67 19.56 -6.53
N PHE A 239 0.47 20.03 -6.14
CA PHE A 239 -0.67 20.16 -7.03
C PHE A 239 -0.41 21.18 -8.15
N LEU A 240 0.19 22.33 -7.83
CA LEU A 240 0.55 23.34 -8.83
C LEU A 240 1.63 22.83 -9.80
N SER A 241 2.67 22.12 -9.31
CA SER A 241 3.69 21.51 -10.17
C SER A 241 3.09 20.46 -11.12
N PHE A 242 2.05 19.74 -10.67
CA PHE A 242 1.31 18.84 -11.56
C PHE A 242 0.55 19.62 -12.64
N LEU A 243 -0.22 20.65 -12.28
CA LEU A 243 -0.97 21.45 -13.26
C LEU A 243 -0.06 22.17 -14.27
N GLN A 244 1.18 22.50 -13.87
CA GLN A 244 2.19 23.13 -14.74
C GLN A 244 2.96 22.13 -15.62
N GLY A 245 2.72 20.81 -15.46
CA GLY A 245 3.43 19.77 -16.20
C GLY A 245 4.87 19.52 -15.73
N GLU A 246 5.26 20.01 -14.56
CA GLU A 246 6.58 19.74 -13.97
C GLU A 246 6.69 18.32 -13.45
N ILE A 247 5.58 17.74 -12.98
CA ILE A 247 5.40 16.33 -12.65
C ILE A 247 4.27 15.72 -13.49
N ASP A 248 4.40 14.46 -13.87
CA ASP A 248 3.53 13.79 -14.84
C ASP A 248 2.31 13.13 -14.19
N PHE A 249 2.36 12.93 -12.87
CA PHE A 249 1.43 12.11 -12.15
C PHE A 249 1.31 12.50 -10.68
N ILE A 250 0.09 12.42 -10.15
CA ILE A 250 -0.19 12.44 -8.71
C ILE A 250 -1.15 11.30 -8.34
N SER A 251 -0.96 10.72 -7.15
CA SER A 251 -1.83 9.68 -6.58
C SER A 251 -2.62 10.23 -5.40
N GLY A 252 -3.94 10.21 -5.52
CA GLY A 252 -4.84 10.88 -4.59
C GLY A 252 -4.90 12.38 -4.81
N ILE A 253 -5.73 13.05 -4.05
CA ILE A 253 -5.85 14.51 -4.01
C ILE A 253 -6.05 14.95 -2.56
N ASP A 254 -5.36 16.01 -2.17
CA ASP A 254 -5.59 16.62 -0.87
C ASP A 254 -7.02 17.20 -0.80
N PRO A 255 -7.78 16.99 0.29
CA PRO A 255 -9.14 17.49 0.44
C PRO A 255 -9.29 18.99 0.15
N SER A 256 -8.27 19.80 0.41
CA SER A 256 -8.27 21.25 0.16
C SER A 256 -8.36 21.62 -1.34
N TYR A 257 -7.92 20.72 -2.23
CA TYR A 257 -7.88 20.95 -3.69
C TYR A 257 -8.82 20.04 -4.48
N LYS A 258 -9.57 19.16 -3.80
CA LYS A 258 -10.50 18.24 -4.49
C LYS A 258 -11.51 18.99 -5.37
N ASP A 259 -12.06 20.11 -4.88
CA ASP A 259 -13.06 20.90 -5.60
C ASP A 259 -12.48 21.72 -6.76
N GLU A 260 -11.15 21.89 -6.82
CA GLU A 260 -10.48 22.55 -7.95
C GLU A 260 -10.44 21.62 -9.18
N ILE A 261 -10.15 20.33 -9.00
CA ILE A 261 -9.94 19.37 -10.09
C ILE A 261 -11.15 18.46 -10.32
N LEU A 262 -11.92 18.16 -9.28
CA LEU A 262 -13.06 17.26 -9.32
C LEU A 262 -14.40 18.00 -9.25
N SER A 263 -15.40 17.46 -9.94
CA SER A 263 -16.80 17.80 -9.76
C SER A 263 -17.32 17.22 -8.45
N LYS A 264 -18.52 17.64 -8.04
CA LYS A 264 -19.25 17.04 -6.89
C LYS A 264 -19.64 15.57 -7.09
N TYR A 265 -19.42 15.00 -8.27
CA TYR A 265 -19.68 13.60 -8.61
C TYR A 265 -18.39 12.76 -8.69
N GLY A 266 -17.24 13.28 -8.27
CA GLY A 266 -15.96 12.57 -8.32
C GLY A 266 -15.35 12.43 -9.72
N THR A 267 -15.88 13.14 -10.73
CA THR A 267 -15.33 13.18 -12.09
C THR A 267 -14.45 14.42 -12.29
N LEU A 268 -13.56 14.40 -13.27
CA LEU A 268 -12.81 15.62 -13.65
C LEU A 268 -13.77 16.77 -14.02
N ARG A 269 -13.37 17.98 -13.69
CA ARG A 269 -14.04 19.20 -14.19
C ARG A 269 -13.70 19.40 -15.67
N ASP A 270 -14.67 19.96 -16.41
CA ASP A 270 -14.60 20.11 -17.87
C ASP A 270 -13.30 20.77 -18.36
N LYS A 271 -12.80 21.77 -17.62
CA LYS A 271 -11.57 22.50 -17.96
C LYS A 271 -10.30 21.64 -17.99
N TYR A 272 -10.32 20.44 -17.41
CA TYR A 272 -9.17 19.53 -17.37
C TYR A 272 -9.30 18.30 -18.27
N LEU A 273 -10.45 18.10 -18.91
CA LEU A 273 -10.72 16.89 -19.70
C LEU A 273 -9.77 16.70 -20.89
N GLU A 274 -9.26 17.79 -21.47
CA GLU A 274 -8.33 17.73 -22.61
C GLU A 274 -6.88 17.46 -22.19
N GLU A 275 -6.51 17.76 -20.94
CA GLU A 275 -5.11 17.72 -20.51
C GLU A 275 -4.82 16.56 -19.56
N ILE A 276 -5.80 16.12 -18.76
CA ILE A 276 -5.64 15.18 -17.66
C ILE A 276 -6.48 13.93 -17.88
N ASN A 277 -5.91 12.77 -17.53
CA ASN A 277 -6.62 11.51 -17.33
C ASN A 277 -6.87 11.31 -15.83
N LEU A 278 -8.08 10.90 -15.47
CA LEU A 278 -8.43 10.41 -14.14
C LEU A 278 -8.72 8.91 -14.22
N GLN A 279 -8.00 8.13 -13.44
CA GLN A 279 -8.33 6.74 -13.13
C GLN A 279 -8.88 6.68 -11.73
N SER A 280 -10.07 6.11 -11.57
CA SER A 280 -10.73 5.88 -10.28
C SER A 280 -11.18 4.42 -10.23
N ILE A 281 -10.58 3.64 -9.35
CA ILE A 281 -10.85 2.22 -9.19
C ILE A 281 -10.98 1.86 -7.71
N PRO A 282 -11.64 0.75 -7.35
CA PRO A 282 -11.67 0.29 -5.97
C PRO A 282 -10.25 0.20 -5.39
N PHE A 283 -10.09 0.65 -4.14
CA PHE A 283 -8.85 0.47 -3.37
C PHE A 283 -9.08 -0.60 -2.31
N LEU A 284 -8.12 -1.48 -2.11
CA LEU A 284 -8.17 -2.44 -1.01
C LEU A 284 -7.90 -1.73 0.32
N ASN A 285 -8.76 -0.78 0.64
CA ASN A 285 -8.75 0.00 1.87
C ASN A 285 -10.17 0.16 2.40
N THR A 286 -10.35 -0.15 3.69
CA THR A 286 -11.57 0.13 4.43
C THR A 286 -11.28 1.15 5.52
N GLU A 287 -11.98 2.27 5.49
CA GLU A 287 -11.99 3.26 6.58
C GLU A 287 -13.08 2.88 7.59
N TYR A 288 -12.71 2.84 8.88
CA TYR A 288 -13.63 2.38 9.91
C TYR A 288 -13.36 3.04 11.26
N LEU A 289 -14.34 2.93 12.17
CA LEU A 289 -14.15 3.15 13.59
C LEU A 289 -14.14 1.79 14.30
N ALA A 290 -13.35 1.66 15.35
CA ALA A 290 -13.22 0.42 16.11
C ALA A 290 -13.47 0.64 17.60
N PHE A 291 -14.05 -0.36 18.23
CA PHE A 291 -14.26 -0.42 19.68
C PHE A 291 -13.25 -1.38 20.32
N LEU A 292 -12.71 -1.00 21.47
CA LEU A 292 -11.96 -1.93 22.32
C LEU A 292 -12.97 -2.79 23.09
N MET A 293 -12.96 -4.11 22.86
CA MET A 293 -14.02 -5.01 23.31
C MET A 293 -13.83 -5.58 24.71
N ASP A 294 -12.61 -5.57 25.24
CA ASP A 294 -12.29 -6.02 26.61
C ASP A 294 -12.17 -4.88 27.63
N GLY A 295 -12.48 -3.64 27.20
CA GLY A 295 -12.50 -2.47 28.06
C GLY A 295 -13.68 -2.51 29.08
N ASN A 296 -13.54 -1.80 30.19
CA ASN A 296 -14.62 -1.63 31.18
C ASN A 296 -15.49 -0.41 30.83
N THR A 297 -15.93 -0.30 29.59
CA THR A 297 -16.74 0.82 29.10
C THR A 297 -18.13 0.36 28.69
N VAL A 298 -19.04 1.32 28.62
CA VAL A 298 -20.39 1.06 28.11
C VAL A 298 -20.35 0.54 26.67
N LEU A 299 -19.36 0.97 25.86
CA LEU A 299 -19.20 0.53 24.48
C LEU A 299 -18.76 -0.94 24.37
N SER A 300 -17.84 -1.39 25.22
CA SER A 300 -17.41 -2.81 25.22
C SER A 300 -18.55 -3.73 25.69
N ALA A 301 -19.27 -3.34 26.71
CA ALA A 301 -20.33 -4.17 27.33
C ALA A 301 -21.65 -4.19 26.56
N ASN A 302 -21.98 -3.14 25.79
CA ASN A 302 -23.32 -2.95 25.23
C ASN A 302 -23.34 -3.04 23.69
N LYS A 303 -23.71 -4.20 23.17
CA LYS A 303 -23.81 -4.46 21.74
C LYS A 303 -24.88 -3.59 21.05
N ASP A 304 -26.02 -3.34 21.71
CA ASP A 304 -27.09 -2.53 21.15
C ASP A 304 -26.68 -1.05 21.04
N LEU A 305 -25.86 -0.53 21.96
CA LEU A 305 -25.28 0.79 21.83
C LEU A 305 -24.36 0.89 20.59
N ARG A 306 -23.51 -0.11 20.36
CA ARG A 306 -22.64 -0.13 19.17
C ARG A 306 -23.46 -0.24 17.87
N LYS A 307 -24.57 -1.00 17.87
CA LYS A 307 -25.50 -1.06 16.75
C LYS A 307 -26.22 0.28 16.52
N ALA A 308 -26.66 0.94 17.59
CA ALA A 308 -27.29 2.26 17.50
C ALA A 308 -26.34 3.27 16.83
N ILE A 309 -25.06 3.29 17.20
CA ILE A 309 -24.05 4.15 16.58
C ILE A 309 -23.86 3.80 15.11
N ASN A 310 -23.79 2.51 14.75
CA ASN A 310 -23.65 2.06 13.36
C ASN A 310 -24.82 2.53 12.47
N TYR A 311 -26.09 2.37 12.92
CA TYR A 311 -27.27 2.78 12.18
C TYR A 311 -27.45 4.30 12.12
N ALA A 312 -26.86 5.07 13.04
CA ALA A 312 -27.02 6.52 13.10
C ALA A 312 -26.21 7.28 12.05
N ILE A 313 -25.19 6.67 11.45
CA ILE A 313 -24.24 7.36 10.54
C ILE A 313 -24.70 7.23 9.09
N ASP A 314 -25.10 8.37 8.47
CA ASP A 314 -25.39 8.43 7.03
C ASP A 314 -24.09 8.48 6.21
N LYS A 315 -23.54 7.30 5.92
CA LYS A 315 -22.28 7.12 5.19
C LYS A 315 -22.33 7.67 3.76
N LYS A 316 -23.49 7.59 3.09
CA LYS A 316 -23.68 8.15 1.73
C LYS A 316 -23.64 9.66 1.75
N LYS A 317 -24.33 10.28 2.72
CA LYS A 317 -24.30 11.74 2.95
C LYS A 317 -22.88 12.20 3.29
N MET A 318 -22.15 11.47 4.12
CA MET A 318 -20.75 11.73 4.47
C MET A 318 -19.87 11.78 3.22
N LEU A 319 -19.91 10.75 2.37
CA LEU A 319 -19.13 10.69 1.12
C LEU A 319 -19.49 11.84 0.17
N LYS A 320 -20.78 12.16 0.05
CA LYS A 320 -21.26 13.24 -0.82
C LYS A 320 -20.70 14.60 -0.41
N PHE A 321 -20.68 14.92 0.88
CA PHE A 321 -20.28 16.24 1.36
C PHE A 321 -18.78 16.38 1.60
N LEU A 322 -18.13 15.32 2.12
CA LEU A 322 -16.72 15.40 2.48
C LEU A 322 -15.79 14.91 1.38
N ARG A 323 -16.25 14.02 0.50
CA ARG A 323 -15.37 13.32 -0.46
C ARG A 323 -15.82 13.40 -1.93
N ASN A 324 -16.72 14.29 -2.29
CA ASN A 324 -17.24 14.42 -3.66
C ASN A 324 -17.72 13.08 -4.26
N ASN A 325 -18.35 12.22 -3.44
CA ASN A 325 -18.74 10.84 -3.79
C ASN A 325 -17.56 9.91 -4.18
N ILE A 326 -16.33 10.21 -3.77
CA ILE A 326 -15.21 9.28 -3.90
C ILE A 326 -15.28 8.25 -2.77
N GLY A 327 -15.19 6.98 -3.14
CA GLY A 327 -15.44 5.85 -2.25
C GLY A 327 -16.85 5.30 -2.36
N VAL A 328 -17.08 4.17 -1.72
CA VAL A 328 -18.37 3.50 -1.64
C VAL A 328 -18.75 3.36 -0.17
N ALA A 329 -19.98 3.75 0.21
CA ALA A 329 -20.46 3.59 1.58
C ALA A 329 -20.37 2.11 2.00
N ALA A 330 -19.69 1.83 3.11
CA ALA A 330 -19.50 0.46 3.60
C ALA A 330 -20.77 0.02 4.35
N GLU A 331 -21.75 -0.45 3.61
CA GLU A 331 -23.04 -0.96 4.10
C GLU A 331 -23.09 -2.50 4.13
N SER A 332 -22.04 -3.17 3.68
CA SER A 332 -21.86 -4.62 3.77
C SER A 332 -20.86 -4.97 4.91
N GLY A 333 -19.88 -5.80 4.68
CA GLY A 333 -18.89 -6.21 5.68
C GLY A 333 -17.71 -5.26 5.85
N PHE A 334 -16.65 -5.79 6.43
CA PHE A 334 -15.35 -5.12 6.59
C PHE A 334 -14.43 -5.29 5.36
N VAL A 335 -14.54 -6.44 4.68
CA VAL A 335 -13.77 -6.74 3.47
C VAL A 335 -14.16 -5.76 2.35
N PRO A 336 -13.20 -5.03 1.71
CA PRO A 336 -13.53 -3.95 0.78
C PRO A 336 -13.98 -4.43 -0.59
N LYS A 337 -14.72 -3.53 -1.26
CA LYS A 337 -15.25 -3.73 -2.61
C LYS A 337 -14.15 -3.75 -3.66
N GLY A 338 -13.33 -4.54 -3.83
CA GLY A 338 -12.21 -4.71 -4.75
C GLY A 338 -11.50 -6.01 -4.46
N MET A 339 -11.83 -6.61 -3.31
CA MET A 339 -11.40 -7.94 -2.94
C MET A 339 -12.26 -8.99 -3.63
N SER A 340 -11.66 -10.04 -4.15
CA SER A 340 -12.40 -11.12 -4.86
C SER A 340 -13.44 -11.84 -3.98
N SER A 341 -13.23 -11.85 -2.67
CA SER A 341 -14.15 -12.44 -1.67
C SER A 341 -15.22 -11.49 -1.14
N PHE A 342 -15.20 -10.21 -1.55
CA PHE A 342 -16.25 -9.26 -1.19
C PHE A 342 -17.64 -9.78 -1.57
N SER A 343 -18.64 -9.53 -0.73
CA SER A 343 -20.03 -9.90 -1.03
C SER A 343 -21.02 -8.89 -0.47
N ASP A 344 -21.95 -8.44 -1.30
CA ASP A 344 -23.10 -7.65 -0.86
C ASP A 344 -24.11 -8.50 -0.03
N SER A 345 -23.92 -9.84 0.07
CA SER A 345 -24.74 -10.70 0.93
C SER A 345 -24.40 -10.58 2.40
N VAL A 346 -23.18 -10.15 2.74
CA VAL A 346 -22.80 -9.83 4.12
C VAL A 346 -23.62 -8.63 4.58
N LYS A 347 -24.36 -8.78 5.68
CA LYS A 347 -25.27 -7.75 6.20
C LYS A 347 -24.53 -6.83 7.15
N GLY A 348 -24.19 -5.64 6.68
CA GLY A 348 -23.67 -4.56 7.49
C GLY A 348 -24.80 -3.59 7.94
N TYR A 349 -24.44 -2.32 8.06
CA TYR A 349 -25.32 -1.30 8.61
C TYR A 349 -25.53 -0.16 7.61
N SER A 350 -26.73 -0.05 7.06
CA SER A 350 -27.18 1.13 6.32
C SER A 350 -27.79 2.15 7.29
N PHE A 351 -27.69 3.44 6.94
CA PHE A 351 -28.30 4.50 7.74
C PHE A 351 -29.79 4.29 7.94
N ASP A 352 -30.21 4.17 9.20
CA ASP A 352 -31.60 4.13 9.62
C ASP A 352 -31.74 4.74 11.02
N ARG A 353 -32.23 5.98 11.06
CA ARG A 353 -32.40 6.70 12.33
C ARG A 353 -33.39 6.02 13.27
N LYS A 354 -34.43 5.37 12.74
CA LYS A 354 -35.42 4.68 13.56
C LYS A 354 -34.82 3.46 14.25
N LEU A 355 -34.11 2.61 13.48
CA LEU A 355 -33.37 1.48 14.05
C LEU A 355 -32.28 1.94 15.03
N ALA A 356 -31.61 3.06 14.75
CA ALA A 356 -30.64 3.63 15.68
C ALA A 356 -31.26 3.98 17.04
N GLN A 357 -32.44 4.62 17.03
CA GLN A 357 -33.17 4.96 18.26
C GLN A 357 -33.76 3.74 18.97
N GLU A 358 -34.22 2.73 18.23
CA GLU A 358 -34.69 1.45 18.79
C GLU A 358 -33.55 0.74 19.51
N HIS A 359 -32.37 0.60 18.88
CA HIS A 359 -31.19 0.00 19.52
C HIS A 359 -30.65 0.83 20.68
N LEU A 360 -30.72 2.17 20.61
CA LEU A 360 -30.34 3.03 21.72
C LEU A 360 -31.26 2.84 22.94
N SER A 361 -32.55 2.63 22.70
CA SER A 361 -33.50 2.31 23.75
C SER A 361 -33.29 0.91 24.34
N LEU A 362 -33.00 -0.10 23.49
CA LEU A 362 -32.61 -1.46 23.92
C LEU A 362 -31.30 -1.45 24.73
N ALA A 363 -30.38 -0.54 24.41
CA ALA A 363 -29.15 -0.31 25.15
C ALA A 363 -29.39 0.29 26.55
N GLY A 364 -30.59 0.73 26.88
CA GLY A 364 -30.97 1.35 28.15
C GLY A 364 -30.89 2.88 28.15
N TYR A 365 -30.69 3.52 26.99
CA TYR A 365 -30.50 4.97 26.86
C TYR A 365 -31.50 5.61 25.88
N PRO A 366 -32.83 5.56 26.13
CA PRO A 366 -33.80 6.13 25.21
C PRO A 366 -33.49 7.62 25.00
N ASN A 367 -33.37 8.05 23.73
CA ASN A 367 -32.96 9.41 23.33
C ASN A 367 -31.61 9.87 23.92
N GLY A 368 -30.75 8.95 24.34
CA GLY A 368 -29.45 9.25 24.97
C GLY A 368 -29.52 9.59 26.47
N GLU A 369 -30.69 9.51 27.09
CA GLU A 369 -30.88 9.84 28.51
C GLU A 369 -30.03 8.93 29.42
N GLY A 370 -29.19 9.53 30.26
CA GLY A 370 -28.31 8.83 31.20
C GLY A 370 -27.02 8.27 30.55
N LEU A 371 -26.81 8.42 29.26
CA LEU A 371 -25.56 8.05 28.61
C LEU A 371 -24.50 9.14 28.81
N SER A 372 -23.36 8.78 29.40
CA SER A 372 -22.22 9.70 29.50
C SER A 372 -21.62 9.99 28.11
N PRO A 373 -21.01 11.16 27.90
CA PRO A 373 -20.36 11.48 26.64
C PRO A 373 -19.35 10.39 26.22
N ILE A 374 -19.37 10.02 24.94
CA ILE A 374 -18.49 9.03 24.33
C ILE A 374 -17.29 9.77 23.73
N VAL A 375 -16.07 9.25 23.95
CA VAL A 375 -14.84 9.85 23.40
C VAL A 375 -14.40 9.07 22.14
N LEU A 376 -14.32 9.77 21.00
CA LEU A 376 -13.77 9.25 19.76
C LEU A 376 -12.37 9.84 19.51
N ASN A 377 -11.38 8.99 19.41
CA ASN A 377 -10.01 9.36 19.14
C ASN A 377 -9.69 9.32 17.64
N THR A 378 -9.04 10.38 17.15
CA THR A 378 -8.70 10.53 15.73
C THR A 378 -7.38 11.30 15.53
N THR A 379 -7.03 11.58 14.26
CA THR A 379 -5.93 12.46 13.86
C THR A 379 -6.47 13.66 13.09
N SER A 380 -5.68 14.73 12.98
CA SER A 380 -6.11 15.99 12.33
C SER A 380 -6.62 15.82 10.89
N GLY A 381 -6.06 14.88 10.13
CA GLY A 381 -6.48 14.63 8.75
C GLY A 381 -7.88 14.01 8.59
N TYR A 382 -8.53 13.62 9.69
CA TYR A 382 -9.87 13.00 9.71
C TYR A 382 -10.84 13.72 10.66
N LEU A 383 -10.50 14.95 11.07
CA LEU A 383 -11.33 15.72 11.99
C LEU A 383 -12.72 16.03 11.40
N ASP A 384 -12.77 16.46 10.14
CA ASP A 384 -14.01 16.75 9.42
C ASP A 384 -14.98 15.54 9.35
N LEU A 385 -14.41 14.35 9.14
CA LEU A 385 -15.16 13.10 9.17
C LEU A 385 -15.71 12.81 10.56
N CYS A 386 -14.93 13.00 11.61
CA CYS A 386 -15.38 12.79 13.00
C CYS A 386 -16.40 13.84 13.43
N GLU A 387 -16.28 15.10 13.00
CA GLU A 387 -17.27 16.15 13.24
C GLU A 387 -18.62 15.86 12.55
N PHE A 388 -18.58 15.30 11.33
CA PHE A 388 -19.78 14.81 10.68
C PHE A 388 -20.46 13.71 11.50
N ILE A 389 -19.70 12.71 11.97
CA ILE A 389 -20.21 11.62 12.82
C ILE A 389 -20.78 12.17 14.13
N GLN A 390 -20.10 13.12 14.76
CA GLN A 390 -20.56 13.80 15.98
C GLN A 390 -21.94 14.44 15.73
N SER A 391 -22.13 15.12 14.61
CA SER A 391 -23.39 15.72 14.22
C SER A 391 -24.50 14.68 14.01
N GLU A 392 -24.20 13.55 13.36
CA GLU A 392 -25.20 12.48 13.15
C GLU A 392 -25.60 11.81 14.47
N LEU A 393 -24.66 11.55 15.39
CA LEU A 393 -24.93 10.96 16.71
C LEU A 393 -25.75 11.90 17.61
N LYS A 394 -25.48 13.20 17.55
CA LYS A 394 -26.25 14.21 18.27
C LYS A 394 -27.75 14.18 17.88
N ASN A 395 -28.06 13.84 16.62
CA ASN A 395 -29.46 13.74 16.13
C ASN A 395 -30.28 12.62 16.78
N ILE A 396 -29.63 11.67 17.48
CA ILE A 396 -30.25 10.59 18.25
C ILE A 396 -30.02 10.71 19.74
N GLY A 397 -29.42 11.82 20.21
CA GLY A 397 -29.19 12.12 21.63
C GLY A 397 -27.86 11.62 22.18
N ILE A 398 -26.95 11.11 21.37
CA ILE A 398 -25.61 10.69 21.80
C ILE A 398 -24.65 11.90 21.72
N GLU A 399 -24.04 12.24 22.85
CA GLU A 399 -22.95 13.22 22.91
C GLU A 399 -21.60 12.55 22.60
N LEU A 400 -20.90 13.04 21.57
CA LEU A 400 -19.59 12.59 21.17
C LEU A 400 -18.54 13.67 21.41
N ILE A 401 -17.46 13.36 22.11
CA ILE A 401 -16.27 14.20 22.27
C ILE A 401 -15.20 13.70 21.31
N ILE A 402 -14.58 14.61 20.55
CA ILE A 402 -13.52 14.26 19.61
C ILE A 402 -12.18 14.63 20.22
N GLU A 403 -11.30 13.65 20.36
CA GLU A 403 -9.90 13.84 20.77
C GLU A 403 -8.97 13.68 19.58
N VAL A 404 -8.25 14.76 19.23
CA VAL A 404 -7.32 14.80 18.11
C VAL A 404 -5.89 14.57 18.60
N ASN A 405 -5.28 13.49 18.15
CA ASN A 405 -3.92 13.11 18.51
C ASN A 405 -2.95 13.26 17.31
N PRO A 406 -1.65 13.53 17.54
CA PRO A 406 -0.62 13.37 16.52
C PRO A 406 -0.64 11.92 15.98
N SER A 407 -0.41 11.74 14.67
CA SER A 407 -0.56 10.41 14.02
C SER A 407 0.31 9.31 14.63
N SER A 408 1.53 9.61 15.09
CA SER A 408 2.41 8.65 15.78
C SER A 408 1.85 8.26 17.14
N THR A 409 1.38 9.25 17.93
CA THR A 409 0.77 9.05 19.25
C THR A 409 -0.50 8.21 19.11
N HIS A 410 -1.38 8.55 18.17
CA HIS A 410 -2.60 7.79 17.90
C HIS A 410 -2.31 6.31 17.61
N ARG A 411 -1.37 6.03 16.68
CA ARG A 411 -0.96 4.66 16.38
C ARG A 411 -0.40 3.93 17.62
N GLN A 412 0.40 4.60 18.43
CA GLN A 412 0.95 4.01 19.64
C GLN A 412 -0.15 3.70 20.67
N MET A 413 -1.10 4.61 20.87
CA MET A 413 -2.22 4.42 21.80
C MET A 413 -3.12 3.26 21.35
N VAL A 414 -3.43 3.14 20.05
CA VAL A 414 -4.13 1.97 19.48
C VAL A 414 -3.34 0.70 19.72
N ALA A 415 -2.03 0.70 19.39
CA ALA A 415 -1.18 -0.48 19.53
C ALA A 415 -1.04 -0.96 20.98
N THR A 416 -1.21 -0.08 21.97
CA THR A 416 -1.11 -0.38 23.41
C THR A 416 -2.47 -0.39 24.12
N SER A 417 -3.58 -0.49 23.36
CA SER A 417 -4.95 -0.63 23.86
C SER A 417 -5.37 0.45 24.87
N LYS A 418 -4.97 1.71 24.60
CA LYS A 418 -5.28 2.87 25.41
C LYS A 418 -6.49 3.68 24.93
N LEU A 419 -7.12 3.25 23.85
CA LEU A 419 -8.27 3.92 23.25
C LEU A 419 -9.46 2.98 23.20
N ASP A 420 -10.57 3.39 23.79
CA ASP A 420 -11.81 2.59 23.83
C ASP A 420 -12.62 2.68 22.51
N PHE A 421 -12.53 3.83 21.85
CA PHE A 421 -13.20 4.09 20.56
C PHE A 421 -12.31 4.97 19.69
N PHE A 422 -11.94 4.50 18.53
CA PHE A 422 -10.94 5.16 17.70
C PHE A 422 -11.19 4.98 16.21
N ARG A 423 -10.71 5.95 15.44
CA ARG A 423 -10.67 5.86 13.99
C ARG A 423 -9.45 5.03 13.53
N ALA A 424 -9.67 4.17 12.56
CA ALA A 424 -8.65 3.38 11.91
C ALA A 424 -8.92 3.22 10.40
N SER A 425 -7.94 2.71 9.69
CA SER A 425 -8.04 2.23 8.32
C SER A 425 -7.21 0.97 8.15
N TRP A 426 -7.60 0.13 7.21
CA TRP A 426 -6.81 -1.03 6.83
C TRP A 426 -6.65 -1.11 5.33
N ILE A 427 -5.41 -1.08 4.90
CA ILE A 427 -5.00 -1.29 3.50
C ILE A 427 -4.44 -2.70 3.42
N ALA A 428 -4.93 -3.49 2.47
CA ALA A 428 -4.44 -4.85 2.30
C ALA A 428 -2.96 -4.89 1.91
N ASP A 429 -2.18 -5.65 2.65
CA ASP A 429 -0.78 -5.96 2.31
C ASP A 429 -0.70 -6.89 1.09
N TYR A 430 -1.70 -7.77 0.93
CA TYR A 430 -1.88 -8.69 -0.20
C TYR A 430 -3.37 -8.91 -0.46
N PRO A 431 -3.76 -9.28 -1.71
CA PRO A 431 -5.16 -9.30 -2.13
C PRO A 431 -5.89 -10.59 -1.72
N ASP A 432 -5.93 -10.88 -0.41
CA ASP A 432 -6.72 -11.96 0.17
C ASP A 432 -7.46 -11.44 1.40
N ALA A 433 -8.73 -11.84 1.60
CA ALA A 433 -9.53 -11.37 2.72
C ALA A 433 -9.00 -11.84 4.08
N GLU A 434 -8.18 -12.87 4.11
CA GLU A 434 -7.47 -13.28 5.33
C GLU A 434 -6.74 -12.07 5.95
N ASN A 435 -6.15 -11.19 5.14
CA ASN A 435 -5.46 -9.98 5.60
C ASN A 435 -6.35 -9.00 6.37
N TYR A 436 -7.65 -9.00 6.13
CA TYR A 436 -8.65 -8.23 6.88
C TYR A 436 -9.14 -8.98 8.11
N LEU A 437 -9.39 -10.28 7.97
CA LEU A 437 -10.02 -11.10 8.99
C LEU A 437 -9.06 -11.44 10.14
N SER A 438 -7.76 -11.51 9.85
CA SER A 438 -6.71 -11.66 10.87
C SER A 438 -6.72 -10.58 11.95
N LEU A 439 -7.27 -9.38 11.64
CA LEU A 439 -7.43 -8.30 12.62
C LEU A 439 -8.40 -8.63 13.77
N PHE A 440 -9.14 -9.72 13.67
CA PHE A 440 -10.13 -10.13 14.68
C PHE A 440 -9.84 -11.50 15.29
N TYR A 441 -8.75 -12.15 14.85
CA TYR A 441 -8.33 -13.44 15.41
C TYR A 441 -7.76 -13.26 16.82
N SER A 442 -8.33 -13.98 17.79
CA SER A 442 -8.07 -13.68 19.21
C SER A 442 -6.86 -14.42 19.78
N LYS A 443 -6.41 -15.51 19.16
CA LYS A 443 -5.29 -16.31 19.67
C LYS A 443 -3.92 -15.68 19.43
N ASP A 444 -3.85 -14.63 18.61
CA ASP A 444 -2.65 -13.80 18.51
C ASP A 444 -2.43 -13.01 19.79
N ASN A 445 -1.16 -12.79 20.14
CA ASN A 445 -0.81 -11.94 21.28
C ASN A 445 -1.29 -10.51 21.04
N TRP A 446 -2.31 -10.06 21.76
CA TRP A 446 -2.94 -8.74 21.58
C TRP A 446 -1.95 -7.57 21.65
N ASN A 447 -0.89 -7.66 22.45
CA ASN A 447 0.13 -6.63 22.54
C ASN A 447 1.03 -6.55 21.28
N LYS A 448 1.21 -7.66 20.58
CA LYS A 448 2.08 -7.77 19.39
C LYS A 448 1.31 -8.11 18.12
N GLY A 449 0.12 -8.70 18.23
CA GLY A 449 -0.73 -9.12 17.13
C GLY A 449 -1.51 -7.99 16.47
N LEU A 450 -2.30 -8.34 15.48
CA LEU A 450 -3.09 -7.42 14.64
C LEU A 450 -4.45 -7.06 15.27
N ASN A 451 -5.01 -7.91 16.14
CA ASN A 451 -6.31 -7.69 16.79
C ASN A 451 -6.25 -6.58 17.83
N LYS A 452 -6.43 -5.33 17.39
CA LYS A 452 -6.43 -4.14 18.26
C LYS A 452 -7.80 -3.84 18.87
N THR A 453 -8.83 -4.57 18.46
CA THR A 453 -10.17 -4.50 19.07
C THR A 453 -10.29 -5.38 20.30
N HIS A 454 -9.39 -6.35 20.50
CA HIS A 454 -9.49 -7.41 21.51
C HIS A 454 -10.82 -8.20 21.39
N PHE A 455 -11.37 -8.27 20.16
CA PHE A 455 -12.54 -9.09 19.91
C PHE A 455 -12.22 -10.56 20.15
N TYR A 456 -13.12 -11.24 20.84
CA TYR A 456 -13.04 -12.69 21.11
C TYR A 456 -14.34 -13.36 20.69
N SER A 457 -14.23 -14.41 19.88
CA SER A 457 -15.30 -15.33 19.52
C SER A 457 -14.69 -16.67 19.19
N GLU A 458 -15.04 -17.71 19.94
CA GLU A 458 -14.57 -19.07 19.68
C GLU A 458 -15.04 -19.56 18.29
N GLU A 459 -16.26 -19.21 17.90
CA GLU A 459 -16.82 -19.53 16.58
C GLU A 459 -15.98 -18.90 15.46
N PHE A 460 -15.62 -17.61 15.62
CA PHE A 460 -14.76 -16.91 14.68
C PHE A 460 -13.39 -17.57 14.58
N ASP A 461 -12.73 -17.85 15.71
CA ASP A 461 -11.39 -18.41 15.72
C ASP A 461 -11.33 -19.79 15.05
N ILE A 462 -12.30 -20.67 15.35
CA ILE A 462 -12.38 -22.01 14.73
C ILE A 462 -12.59 -21.89 13.21
N LEU A 463 -13.47 -21.02 12.77
CA LEU A 463 -13.75 -20.82 11.34
C LEU A 463 -12.55 -20.18 10.63
N TYR A 464 -11.89 -19.20 11.27
CA TYR A 464 -10.68 -18.57 10.74
C TYR A 464 -9.55 -19.60 10.53
N GLU A 465 -9.26 -20.43 11.54
CA GLU A 465 -8.23 -21.48 11.44
C GLU A 465 -8.52 -22.51 10.32
N LYS A 466 -9.78 -22.80 10.06
CA LYS A 466 -10.18 -23.64 8.93
C LYS A 466 -9.99 -22.92 7.59
N SER A 467 -10.34 -21.65 7.53
CA SER A 467 -10.30 -20.87 6.29
C SER A 467 -8.87 -20.65 5.77
N ILE A 468 -7.90 -20.45 6.65
CA ILE A 468 -6.51 -20.17 6.26
C ILE A 468 -5.79 -21.39 5.64
N ILE A 469 -6.30 -22.60 5.85
CA ILE A 469 -5.74 -23.83 5.29
C ILE A 469 -6.57 -24.41 4.14
N GLU A 470 -7.77 -23.85 3.86
CA GLU A 470 -8.66 -24.32 2.80
C GLU A 470 -8.11 -23.92 1.41
N SER A 471 -7.77 -24.90 0.60
CA SER A 471 -7.19 -24.71 -0.72
C SER A 471 -8.24 -24.40 -1.79
N ASP A 472 -9.48 -24.85 -1.60
CA ASP A 472 -10.58 -24.56 -2.52
C ASP A 472 -11.01 -23.10 -2.36
N PHE A 473 -10.81 -22.32 -3.41
CA PHE A 473 -11.07 -20.88 -3.41
C PHE A 473 -12.54 -20.52 -3.11
N GLU A 474 -13.50 -21.28 -3.65
CA GLU A 474 -14.93 -20.97 -3.44
C GLU A 474 -15.36 -21.29 -2.01
N LYS A 475 -14.88 -22.41 -1.46
CA LYS A 475 -15.15 -22.77 -0.05
C LYS A 475 -14.51 -21.75 0.88
N ARG A 476 -13.25 -21.40 0.64
CA ARG A 476 -12.53 -20.37 1.42
C ARG A 476 -13.24 -19.03 1.37
N THR A 477 -13.70 -18.61 0.19
CA THR A 477 -14.47 -17.38 0.02
C THR A 477 -15.76 -17.37 0.86
N LYS A 478 -16.49 -18.47 0.91
CA LYS A 478 -17.69 -18.60 1.78
C LYS A 478 -17.34 -18.48 3.25
N MET A 479 -16.27 -19.15 3.70
CA MET A 479 -15.81 -19.04 5.08
C MET A 479 -15.42 -17.59 5.43
N TYR A 480 -14.77 -16.86 4.52
CA TYR A 480 -14.46 -15.43 4.70
C TYR A 480 -15.70 -14.55 4.82
N GLN A 481 -16.74 -14.84 4.04
CA GLN A 481 -18.01 -14.11 4.12
C GLN A 481 -18.75 -14.39 5.44
N GLU A 482 -18.69 -15.62 5.94
CA GLU A 482 -19.23 -16.00 7.25
C GLU A 482 -18.46 -15.31 8.38
N LEU A 483 -17.12 -15.26 8.32
CA LEU A 483 -16.28 -14.56 9.28
C LEU A 483 -16.59 -13.06 9.30
N ASP A 484 -16.74 -12.44 8.13
CA ASP A 484 -17.08 -11.02 8.00
C ASP A 484 -18.49 -10.74 8.59
N GLN A 485 -19.45 -11.68 8.40
CA GLN A 485 -20.77 -11.58 9.01
C GLN A 485 -20.70 -11.63 10.55
N ILE A 486 -19.87 -12.50 11.13
CA ILE A 486 -19.69 -12.59 12.59
C ILE A 486 -19.18 -11.25 13.15
N ILE A 487 -18.25 -10.59 12.47
CA ILE A 487 -17.75 -9.25 12.86
C ILE A 487 -18.92 -8.23 12.86
N MET A 488 -19.71 -8.20 11.79
CA MET A 488 -20.85 -7.30 11.67
C MET A 488 -21.92 -7.60 12.72
N ASP A 489 -22.28 -8.86 12.91
CA ASP A 489 -23.30 -9.25 13.89
C ASP A 489 -22.94 -8.83 15.31
N ASN A 490 -21.65 -8.82 15.64
CA ASN A 490 -21.14 -8.38 16.93
C ASN A 490 -20.88 -6.87 17.03
N ALA A 491 -21.08 -6.11 15.94
CA ALA A 491 -20.85 -4.68 15.87
C ALA A 491 -19.48 -4.27 16.47
N VAL A 492 -18.44 -5.03 16.14
CA VAL A 492 -17.07 -4.81 16.64
C VAL A 492 -16.48 -3.52 16.11
N ILE A 493 -16.89 -3.16 14.89
CA ILE A 493 -16.43 -1.98 14.16
C ILE A 493 -17.61 -1.26 13.51
N ILE A 494 -17.32 -0.07 13.01
CA ILE A 494 -18.19 0.71 12.13
C ILE A 494 -17.45 0.91 10.82
N PRO A 495 -17.63 0.06 9.80
CA PRO A 495 -17.11 0.36 8.47
C PRO A 495 -17.77 1.62 7.93
N LEU A 496 -16.95 2.59 7.50
CA LEU A 496 -17.45 3.89 7.01
C LEU A 496 -17.56 3.90 5.49
N TYR A 497 -16.46 3.59 4.82
CA TYR A 497 -16.44 3.48 3.36
C TYR A 497 -15.28 2.60 2.87
N TYR A 498 -15.49 2.01 1.71
CA TYR A 498 -14.44 1.39 0.90
C TYR A 498 -13.85 2.47 0.00
N ASP A 499 -12.56 2.64 0.08
CA ASP A 499 -11.88 3.75 -0.60
C ASP A 499 -11.65 3.49 -2.10
N GLN A 500 -11.18 4.49 -2.81
CA GLN A 500 -10.82 4.43 -4.22
C GLN A 500 -9.40 4.94 -4.45
N VAL A 501 -8.66 4.25 -5.29
CA VAL A 501 -7.42 4.76 -5.85
C VAL A 501 -7.78 5.82 -6.89
N LEU A 502 -7.28 7.03 -6.70
CA LEU A 502 -7.36 8.10 -7.68
C LEU A 502 -5.98 8.34 -8.27
N ARG A 503 -5.86 8.29 -9.58
CA ARG A 503 -4.63 8.63 -10.30
C ARG A 503 -4.92 9.68 -11.35
N PHE A 504 -4.21 10.80 -11.24
CA PHE A 504 -4.25 11.88 -12.22
C PHE A 504 -2.93 11.86 -12.99
N SER A 505 -3.00 11.77 -14.30
CA SER A 505 -1.83 11.84 -15.19
C SER A 505 -2.11 12.73 -16.38
N HIS A 506 -1.08 13.35 -16.95
CA HIS A 506 -1.24 14.09 -18.20
C HIS A 506 -1.58 13.18 -19.37
N LYS A 507 -2.27 13.72 -20.39
CA LYS A 507 -2.75 12.97 -21.56
C LYS A 507 -1.62 12.34 -22.39
N ASN A 508 -0.43 12.93 -22.36
CA ASN A 508 0.76 12.39 -23.02
C ASN A 508 1.38 11.17 -22.33
N ILE A 509 0.87 10.79 -21.15
CA ILE A 509 1.28 9.58 -20.43
C ILE A 509 0.35 8.44 -20.85
N LYS A 510 0.91 7.43 -21.53
CA LYS A 510 0.21 6.24 -22.02
C LYS A 510 0.72 4.97 -21.35
N GLY A 511 -0.07 3.89 -21.42
CA GLY A 511 0.30 2.59 -20.83
C GLY A 511 0.39 2.62 -19.29
N PHE A 512 -0.21 3.63 -18.64
CA PHE A 512 -0.22 3.81 -17.20
C PHE A 512 -1.56 3.34 -16.64
N SER A 513 -1.54 2.29 -15.82
CA SER A 513 -2.73 1.69 -15.20
C SER A 513 -2.71 1.81 -13.69
N ALA A 514 -3.92 1.85 -13.10
CA ALA A 514 -4.11 1.73 -11.66
C ALA A 514 -4.53 0.30 -11.31
N ASN A 515 -4.16 -0.18 -10.13
CA ASN A 515 -4.65 -1.44 -9.56
C ASN A 515 -5.15 -1.23 -8.12
N ALA A 516 -5.92 -2.18 -7.61
CA ALA A 516 -6.60 -2.01 -6.32
C ALA A 516 -5.65 -2.03 -5.09
N GLN A 517 -4.39 -2.43 -5.23
CA GLN A 517 -3.34 -2.25 -4.22
C GLN A 517 -2.58 -0.92 -4.37
N ASN A 518 -2.92 -0.12 -5.38
CA ASN A 518 -2.21 1.11 -5.74
C ASN A 518 -0.70 0.91 -6.00
N LEU A 519 -0.29 -0.27 -6.49
CA LEU A 519 1.09 -0.53 -6.89
C LEU A 519 1.46 0.29 -8.12
N LEU A 520 2.70 0.77 -8.20
CA LEU A 520 3.20 1.58 -9.30
C LEU A 520 4.06 0.72 -10.23
N ASP A 521 3.51 0.32 -11.38
CA ASP A 521 4.28 -0.30 -12.47
C ASP A 521 4.53 0.72 -13.58
N LEU A 522 5.80 1.03 -13.84
CA LEU A 522 6.24 1.96 -14.87
C LEU A 522 6.86 1.25 -16.09
N THR A 523 6.84 -0.08 -16.14
CA THR A 523 7.51 -0.85 -17.19
C THR A 523 6.95 -0.56 -18.59
N LYS A 524 5.62 -0.40 -18.70
CA LYS A 524 4.91 -0.19 -19.98
C LYS A 524 4.57 1.27 -20.26
N VAL A 525 4.89 2.16 -19.34
CA VAL A 525 4.57 3.57 -19.48
C VAL A 525 5.38 4.21 -20.60
N ILE A 526 4.68 5.01 -21.42
CA ILE A 526 5.24 5.81 -22.51
C ILE A 526 4.89 7.27 -22.23
N LYS A 527 5.85 8.16 -22.46
CA LYS A 527 5.65 9.61 -22.43
C LYS A 527 5.84 10.15 -23.86
N GLU A 528 4.75 10.63 -24.44
CA GLU A 528 4.71 11.24 -25.78
C GLU A 528 5.10 12.72 -25.77
#